data_78f9ff34a98e03303d370fa330d014b3
#
_entry.id   78f9ff34a98e03303d370fa330d014b3
#
_cell.length_a   1.000
_cell.length_b   1.000
_cell.length_c   1.000
_cell.angle_alpha   90.00
_cell.angle_beta   90.00
_cell.angle_gamma   90.00
#
_symmetry.space_group_name_H-M   'P 1'
#
loop_
_entity.id
_entity.type
_entity.pdbx_description
1 polymer ?
#
loop_
_entity_poly.entity_id
_entity_poly.type
_entity_poly.pdbx_seq_one_letter_code
_entity_poly.pdbx_strand_id
1 'polypeptide(L)'
;MIHIAICDDSKQERQILAALFKRYQELHATPLQIHIFQNGFSLLDAIDQGKRFDITILDILMPGENGIEIARNIRASGTDTEIIFLTSSPEYAVDSYEVKAQNYLLKPVTEEKFFASIDSILAELDEKDTASFIIYTTEKQYSRIRVSSLVYGEVTHRTITLHLADQTMISAIMTFTE
;
A
#
# COMPACT_ATOMS: atom_id res chain seq x y z
N MET A 1 12.45 -1.55 1.36
CA MET A 1 12.12 -0.95 2.68
C MET A 1 10.66 -0.60 2.65
N ILE A 2 9.88 -1.08 3.61
CA ILE A 2 8.42 -0.89 3.67
C ILE A 2 8.12 0.34 4.52
N HIS A 3 7.36 1.28 3.98
CA HIS A 3 6.94 2.51 4.66
C HIS A 3 5.55 2.32 5.27
N ILE A 4 5.44 2.56 6.57
CA ILE A 4 4.21 2.34 7.33
C ILE A 4 3.75 3.65 7.95
N ALA A 5 2.50 4.05 7.70
CA ALA A 5 1.84 5.12 8.41
C ALA A 5 1.00 4.56 9.56
N ILE A 6 1.11 5.14 10.74
CA ILE A 6 0.24 4.89 11.90
C ILE A 6 -0.49 6.19 12.19
N CYS A 7 -1.81 6.18 12.09
CA CYS A 7 -2.66 7.32 12.39
C CYS A 7 -3.69 6.99 13.47
N ASP A 8 -3.53 7.58 14.63
CA ASP A 8 -4.34 7.34 15.82
C ASP A 8 -4.18 8.56 16.76
N ASP A 9 -5.24 9.06 17.36
CA ASP A 9 -5.16 10.23 18.26
C ASP A 9 -4.57 9.88 19.64
N SER A 10 -4.69 8.60 20.07
CA SER A 10 -4.15 8.12 21.33
C SER A 10 -2.63 7.93 21.26
N LYS A 11 -1.89 8.71 22.03
CA LYS A 11 -0.44 8.54 22.16
C LYS A 11 -0.06 7.13 22.65
N GLN A 12 -0.87 6.55 23.52
CA GLN A 12 -0.63 5.20 24.06
C GLN A 12 -0.74 4.15 22.96
N GLU A 13 -1.80 4.20 22.14
CA GLU A 13 -2.00 3.26 21.03
C GLU A 13 -0.87 3.37 19.99
N ARG A 14 -0.49 4.59 19.63
CA ARG A 14 0.65 4.79 18.72
C ARG A 14 1.96 4.19 19.26
N GLN A 15 2.18 4.26 20.57
CA GLN A 15 3.37 3.65 21.21
C GLN A 15 3.30 2.12 21.21
N ILE A 16 2.12 1.55 21.47
CA ILE A 16 1.90 0.10 21.42
C ILE A 16 2.17 -0.41 19.98
N LEU A 17 1.59 0.24 18.97
CA LEU A 17 1.79 -0.14 17.57
C LEU A 17 3.25 -0.02 17.13
N ALA A 18 3.92 1.06 17.51
CA ALA A 18 5.35 1.24 17.22
C ALA A 18 6.21 0.14 17.88
N ALA A 19 5.85 -0.29 19.09
CA ALA A 19 6.54 -1.38 19.79
C ALA A 19 6.26 -2.74 19.10
N LEU A 20 5.03 -3.01 18.65
CA LEU A 20 4.68 -4.21 17.90
C LEU A 20 5.45 -4.30 16.59
N PHE A 21 5.53 -3.23 15.82
CA PHE A 21 6.33 -3.19 14.59
C PHE A 21 7.82 -3.36 14.84
N LYS A 22 8.36 -2.74 15.89
CA LYS A 22 9.76 -2.94 16.26
C LYS A 22 10.04 -4.41 16.57
N ARG A 23 9.16 -5.06 17.34
CA ARG A 23 9.28 -6.48 17.64
C ARG A 23 9.12 -7.35 16.40
N TYR A 24 8.19 -7.02 15.52
CA TYR A 24 8.03 -7.68 14.22
C TYR A 24 9.32 -7.61 13.39
N GLN A 25 9.92 -6.43 13.31
CA GLN A 25 11.16 -6.18 12.57
C GLN A 25 12.34 -6.99 13.12
N GLU A 26 12.43 -7.11 14.46
CA GLU A 26 13.47 -7.90 15.13
C GLU A 26 13.32 -9.41 14.84
N LEU A 27 12.07 -9.92 14.78
CA LEU A 27 11.78 -11.35 14.56
C LEU A 27 11.93 -11.77 13.09
N HIS A 28 11.54 -10.92 12.15
CA HIS A 28 11.45 -11.25 10.72
C HIS A 28 12.55 -10.63 9.86
N ALA A 29 13.47 -9.86 10.47
CA ALA A 29 14.54 -9.12 9.77
C ALA A 29 14.04 -8.25 8.59
N THR A 30 12.77 -7.81 8.65
CA THR A 30 12.12 -7.01 7.59
C THR A 30 12.41 -5.54 7.80
N PRO A 31 13.00 -4.83 6.83
CA PRO A 31 13.31 -3.41 6.99
C PRO A 31 12.03 -2.56 6.87
N LEU A 32 11.55 -2.04 8.01
CA LEU A 32 10.36 -1.20 8.12
C LEU A 32 10.75 0.23 8.50
N GLN A 33 10.06 1.22 7.91
CA GLN A 33 10.13 2.62 8.32
C GLN A 33 8.75 3.10 8.77
N ILE A 34 8.64 3.49 10.04
CA ILE A 34 7.38 3.85 10.67
C ILE A 34 7.25 5.37 10.70
N HIS A 35 6.10 5.86 10.25
CA HIS A 35 5.69 7.26 10.30
C HIS A 35 4.45 7.39 11.17
N ILE A 36 4.49 8.27 12.15
CA ILE A 36 3.43 8.42 13.16
C ILE A 36 2.68 9.71 12.94
N PHE A 37 1.36 9.63 12.87
CA PHE A 37 0.42 10.73 12.73
C PHE A 37 -0.57 10.70 13.89
N GLN A 38 -0.91 11.86 14.43
CA GLN A 38 -1.85 11.97 15.54
C GLN A 38 -3.27 12.33 15.11
N ASN A 39 -3.48 12.60 13.82
CA ASN A 39 -4.78 12.92 13.22
C ASN A 39 -4.72 12.69 11.70
N GLY A 40 -5.89 12.57 11.08
CA GLY A 40 -6.01 12.32 9.65
C GLY A 40 -5.53 13.49 8.79
N PHE A 41 -5.69 14.73 9.25
CA PHE A 41 -5.20 15.91 8.53
C PHE A 41 -3.70 15.83 8.27
N SER A 42 -2.91 15.51 9.30
CA SER A 42 -1.44 15.40 9.15
C SER A 42 -1.00 14.24 8.26
N LEU A 43 -1.76 13.15 8.24
CA LEU A 43 -1.54 12.03 7.32
C LEU A 43 -1.83 12.43 5.88
N LEU A 44 -2.99 13.04 5.62
CA LEU A 44 -3.38 13.48 4.28
C LEU A 44 -2.42 14.55 3.74
N ASP A 45 -2.04 15.54 4.57
CA ASP A 45 -1.04 16.56 4.20
C ASP A 45 0.30 15.92 3.78
N ALA A 46 0.75 14.89 4.49
CA ALA A 46 1.97 14.17 4.13
C ALA A 46 1.84 13.45 2.78
N ILE A 47 0.68 12.87 2.48
CA ILE A 47 0.38 12.22 1.20
C ILE A 47 0.35 13.27 0.06
N ASP A 48 -0.29 14.41 0.28
CA ASP A 48 -0.36 15.50 -0.67
C ASP A 48 1.02 16.11 -0.99
N GLN A 49 1.92 16.10 0.00
CA GLN A 49 3.33 16.48 -0.16
C GLN A 49 4.17 15.39 -0.89
N GLY A 50 3.53 14.33 -1.34
CA GLY A 50 4.19 13.28 -2.14
C GLY A 50 4.75 12.11 -1.34
N LYS A 51 4.55 12.03 -0.01
CA LYS A 51 4.91 10.83 0.75
C LYS A 51 4.04 9.65 0.31
N ARG A 52 4.64 8.48 0.25
CA ARG A 52 3.96 7.22 -0.06
C ARG A 52 4.16 6.24 1.07
N PHE A 53 3.11 5.51 1.39
CA PHE A 53 3.11 4.48 2.41
C PHE A 53 2.61 3.17 1.80
N ASP A 54 3.32 2.09 2.06
CA ASP A 54 2.92 0.76 1.62
C ASP A 54 1.76 0.23 2.48
N ILE A 55 1.79 0.56 3.78
CA ILE A 55 0.76 0.17 4.74
C ILE A 55 0.32 1.40 5.55
N THR A 56 -0.98 1.57 5.72
CA THR A 56 -1.57 2.59 6.58
C THR A 56 -2.43 1.94 7.65
N ILE A 57 -2.05 2.08 8.92
CA ILE A 57 -2.87 1.68 10.07
C ILE A 57 -3.63 2.90 10.55
N LEU A 58 -4.95 2.80 10.61
CA LEU A 58 -5.84 3.92 10.81
C LEU A 58 -6.88 3.61 11.89
N ASP A 59 -6.93 4.41 12.95
CA ASP A 59 -8.08 4.38 13.84
C ASP A 59 -9.29 5.03 13.16
N ILE A 60 -10.47 4.50 13.43
CA ILE A 60 -11.73 5.03 12.91
C ILE A 60 -12.26 6.14 13.81
N LEU A 61 -12.16 5.94 15.12
CA LEU A 61 -12.75 6.85 16.11
C LEU A 61 -11.71 7.84 16.63
N MET A 62 -11.55 8.95 15.94
CA MET A 62 -10.69 10.06 16.37
C MET A 62 -11.54 11.32 16.62
N PRO A 63 -11.17 12.19 17.60
CA PRO A 63 -11.91 13.39 17.89
C PRO A 63 -12.04 14.33 16.69
N GLY A 64 -13.30 14.53 16.23
CA GLY A 64 -13.60 15.41 15.09
C GLY A 64 -13.29 14.84 13.71
N GLU A 65 -12.82 13.60 13.62
CA GLU A 65 -12.47 12.92 12.36
C GLU A 65 -13.01 11.48 12.36
N ASN A 66 -13.30 10.96 11.17
CA ASN A 66 -13.69 9.57 10.96
C ASN A 66 -12.66 8.89 10.05
N GLY A 67 -12.03 7.82 10.53
CA GLY A 67 -11.01 7.08 9.78
C GLY A 67 -11.51 6.51 8.46
N ILE A 68 -12.80 6.16 8.33
CA ILE A 68 -13.39 5.73 7.05
C ILE A 68 -13.34 6.87 6.01
N GLU A 69 -13.66 8.10 6.42
CA GLU A 69 -13.59 9.25 5.52
C GLU A 69 -12.15 9.58 5.13
N ILE A 70 -11.22 9.46 6.07
CA ILE A 70 -9.78 9.61 5.78
C ILE A 70 -9.35 8.57 4.75
N ALA A 71 -9.76 7.31 4.92
CA ALA A 71 -9.47 6.23 3.97
C ALA A 71 -10.07 6.51 2.57
N ARG A 72 -11.30 7.05 2.49
CA ARG A 72 -11.89 7.49 1.22
C ARG A 72 -11.04 8.57 0.54
N ASN A 73 -10.56 9.56 1.30
CA ASN A 73 -9.68 10.61 0.77
C ASN A 73 -8.34 10.04 0.27
N ILE A 74 -7.74 9.09 1.00
CA ILE A 74 -6.54 8.38 0.56
C ILE A 74 -6.80 7.67 -0.77
N ARG A 75 -7.92 6.96 -0.93
CA ARG A 75 -8.27 6.30 -2.20
C ARG A 75 -8.55 7.31 -3.32
N ALA A 76 -9.22 8.42 -3.03
CA ALA A 76 -9.50 9.47 -4.00
C ALA A 76 -8.22 10.17 -4.52
N SER A 77 -7.15 10.24 -3.71
CA SER A 77 -5.85 10.76 -4.14
C SER A 77 -5.07 9.80 -5.08
N GLY A 78 -5.62 8.61 -5.37
CA GLY A 78 -4.96 7.60 -6.20
C GLY A 78 -3.80 6.89 -5.49
N THR A 79 -3.69 7.01 -4.17
CA THR A 79 -2.64 6.35 -3.39
C THR A 79 -3.00 4.88 -3.18
N ASP A 80 -2.13 3.99 -3.66
CA ASP A 80 -2.24 2.54 -3.47
C ASP A 80 -1.46 2.12 -2.20
N THR A 81 -2.10 2.25 -1.05
CA THR A 81 -1.60 1.79 0.26
C THR A 81 -2.52 0.73 0.80
N GLU A 82 -1.99 -0.30 1.44
CA GLU A 82 -2.80 -1.30 2.13
C GLU A 82 -3.33 -0.70 3.45
N ILE A 83 -4.65 -0.62 3.58
CA ILE A 83 -5.27 -0.02 4.76
C ILE A 83 -5.68 -1.11 5.75
N ILE A 84 -5.24 -0.94 7.00
CA ILE A 84 -5.68 -1.71 8.15
C ILE A 84 -6.42 -0.76 9.08
N PHE A 85 -7.68 -1.04 9.38
CA PHE A 85 -8.35 -0.37 10.49
C PHE A 85 -8.02 -1.08 11.80
N LEU A 86 -7.60 -0.30 12.79
CA LEU A 86 -7.42 -0.76 14.16
C LEU A 86 -8.22 0.15 15.09
N THR A 87 -9.37 -0.32 15.55
CA THR A 87 -10.36 0.50 16.25
C THR A 87 -11.04 -0.24 17.41
N SER A 88 -11.64 0.49 18.33
CA SER A 88 -12.45 -0.06 19.41
C SER A 88 -13.90 -0.37 19.01
N SER A 89 -14.39 0.14 17.87
CA SER A 89 -15.75 -0.08 17.39
C SER A 89 -15.82 -1.23 16.37
N PRO A 90 -16.74 -2.17 16.49
CA PRO A 90 -17.01 -3.19 15.48
C PRO A 90 -17.99 -2.70 14.38
N GLU A 91 -18.62 -1.54 14.55
CA GLU A 91 -19.77 -1.09 13.75
C GLU A 91 -19.39 -0.72 12.31
N TYR A 92 -18.14 -0.30 12.07
CA TYR A 92 -17.67 0.16 10.77
C TYR A 92 -17.05 -0.95 9.90
N ALA A 93 -17.18 -2.21 10.31
CA ALA A 93 -16.58 -3.32 9.56
C ALA A 93 -17.15 -3.44 8.14
N VAL A 94 -18.44 -3.12 7.94
CA VAL A 94 -19.07 -3.12 6.61
C VAL A 94 -18.52 -1.98 5.77
N ASP A 95 -18.41 -0.76 6.33
CA ASP A 95 -17.91 0.42 5.62
C ASP A 95 -16.44 0.27 5.19
N SER A 96 -15.67 -0.54 5.92
CA SER A 96 -14.27 -0.82 5.58
C SER A 96 -14.10 -1.50 4.22
N TYR A 97 -15.09 -2.28 3.75
CA TYR A 97 -15.06 -2.88 2.43
C TYR A 97 -15.18 -1.86 1.30
N GLU A 98 -15.91 -0.77 1.49
CA GLU A 98 -16.06 0.29 0.47
C GLU A 98 -14.72 0.95 0.13
N VAL A 99 -13.84 1.08 1.11
CA VAL A 99 -12.51 1.67 0.95
C VAL A 99 -11.43 0.63 0.64
N LYS A 100 -11.85 -0.64 0.41
CA LYS A 100 -10.96 -1.76 0.15
C LYS A 100 -9.88 -1.86 1.23
N ALA A 101 -10.30 -1.84 2.50
CA ALA A 101 -9.38 -2.10 3.60
C ALA A 101 -8.99 -3.59 3.59
N GLN A 102 -7.70 -3.85 3.73
CA GLN A 102 -7.17 -5.20 3.73
C GLN A 102 -7.54 -5.96 4.99
N ASN A 103 -7.54 -5.27 6.13
CA ASN A 103 -7.89 -5.87 7.41
C ASN A 103 -8.65 -4.89 8.32
N TYR A 104 -9.46 -5.48 9.22
CA TYR A 104 -10.18 -4.78 10.26
C TYR A 104 -9.90 -5.45 11.61
N LEU A 105 -9.16 -4.78 12.48
CA LEU A 105 -8.72 -5.30 13.77
C LEU A 105 -9.39 -4.55 14.90
N LEU A 106 -9.85 -5.27 15.91
CA LEU A 106 -10.42 -4.68 17.11
C LEU A 106 -9.38 -4.52 18.21
N LYS A 107 -9.38 -3.36 18.87
CA LYS A 107 -8.60 -3.09 20.09
C LYS A 107 -9.24 -3.80 21.31
N PRO A 108 -8.45 -4.37 22.21
CA PRO A 108 -6.99 -4.53 22.13
C PRO A 108 -6.61 -5.66 21.15
N VAL A 109 -5.61 -5.40 20.30
CA VAL A 109 -5.12 -6.42 19.38
C VAL A 109 -4.02 -7.25 20.04
N THR A 110 -4.05 -8.57 19.83
CA THR A 110 -2.95 -9.46 20.27
C THR A 110 -1.82 -9.44 19.26
N GLU A 111 -0.58 -9.71 19.72
CA GLU A 111 0.61 -9.78 18.87
C GLU A 111 0.40 -10.75 17.70
N GLU A 112 -0.17 -11.93 17.95
CA GLU A 112 -0.39 -12.95 16.93
C GLU A 112 -1.34 -12.47 15.81
N LYS A 113 -2.45 -11.84 16.17
CA LYS A 113 -3.41 -11.30 15.19
C LYS A 113 -2.80 -10.15 14.38
N PHE A 114 -2.05 -9.28 15.07
CA PHE A 114 -1.37 -8.18 14.42
C PHE A 114 -0.33 -8.68 13.42
N PHE A 115 0.53 -9.60 13.83
CA PHE A 115 1.58 -10.17 12.98
C PHE A 115 0.99 -10.93 11.80
N ALA A 116 -0.04 -11.77 12.00
CA ALA A 116 -0.71 -12.46 10.92
C ALA A 116 -1.30 -11.49 9.86
N SER A 117 -1.83 -10.33 10.32
CA SER A 117 -2.32 -9.29 9.42
C SER A 117 -1.18 -8.66 8.59
N ILE A 118 -0.05 -8.38 9.21
CA ILE A 118 1.13 -7.83 8.52
C ILE A 118 1.72 -8.85 7.55
N ASP A 119 1.85 -10.12 7.95
CA ASP A 119 2.37 -11.19 7.09
C ASP A 119 1.54 -11.33 5.80
N SER A 120 0.21 -11.31 5.92
CA SER A 120 -0.70 -11.38 4.77
C SER A 120 -0.46 -10.23 3.79
N ILE A 121 -0.33 -9.01 4.31
CA ILE A 121 -0.10 -7.82 3.48
C ILE A 121 1.28 -7.85 2.81
N LEU A 122 2.31 -8.21 3.55
CA LEU A 122 3.67 -8.28 2.99
C LEU A 122 3.77 -9.34 1.90
N ALA A 123 3.07 -10.48 2.03
CA ALA A 123 2.99 -11.49 0.99
C ALA A 123 2.32 -10.94 -0.29
N GLU A 124 1.23 -10.18 -0.16
CA GLU A 124 0.57 -9.55 -1.31
C GLU A 124 1.43 -8.46 -1.96
N LEU A 125 2.14 -7.66 -1.17
CA LEU A 125 3.08 -6.65 -1.69
C LEU A 125 4.23 -7.29 -2.45
N ASP A 126 4.77 -8.42 -1.97
CA ASP A 126 5.82 -9.18 -2.65
C ASP A 126 5.30 -9.77 -3.96
N GLU A 127 4.09 -10.33 -3.98
CA GLU A 127 3.44 -10.81 -5.20
C GLU A 127 3.23 -9.68 -6.23
N LYS A 128 2.79 -8.50 -5.80
CA LYS A 128 2.65 -7.33 -6.67
C LYS A 128 4.01 -6.88 -7.24
N ASP A 129 5.06 -6.87 -6.43
CA ASP A 129 6.41 -6.47 -6.88
C ASP A 129 7.05 -7.52 -7.80
N THR A 130 6.75 -8.81 -7.61
CA THR A 130 7.26 -9.89 -8.45
C THR A 130 6.43 -10.11 -9.73
N ALA A 131 5.21 -9.57 -9.82
CA ALA A 131 4.38 -9.66 -11.00
C ALA A 131 5.13 -9.14 -12.24
N SER A 132 5.20 -9.96 -13.27
CA SER A 132 5.93 -9.65 -14.49
C SER A 132 5.27 -10.27 -15.71
N PHE A 133 5.47 -9.66 -16.86
CA PHE A 133 5.08 -10.21 -18.16
C PHE A 133 6.28 -10.26 -19.10
N ILE A 134 6.17 -11.10 -20.12
CA ILE A 134 7.20 -11.26 -21.14
C ILE A 134 6.67 -10.65 -22.43
N ILE A 135 7.47 -9.78 -23.06
CA ILE A 135 7.18 -9.25 -24.38
C ILE A 135 8.28 -9.63 -25.37
N TYR A 136 7.88 -9.74 -26.64
CA TYR A 136 8.82 -9.89 -27.74
C TYR A 136 9.09 -8.51 -28.35
N THR A 137 10.30 -8.02 -28.18
CA THR A 137 10.69 -6.67 -28.58
C THR A 137 10.89 -6.53 -30.08
N THR A 138 10.90 -5.27 -30.57
CA THR A 138 11.25 -4.96 -31.96
C THR A 138 12.67 -5.37 -32.34
N GLU A 139 13.55 -5.53 -31.35
CA GLU A 139 14.92 -6.04 -31.51
C GLU A 139 15.01 -7.57 -31.61
N LYS A 140 13.85 -8.24 -31.68
CA LYS A 140 13.71 -9.70 -31.77
C LYS A 140 14.25 -10.46 -30.55
N GLN A 141 14.07 -9.89 -29.36
CA GLN A 141 14.46 -10.47 -28.07
C GLN A 141 13.25 -10.59 -27.16
N TYR A 142 13.29 -11.56 -26.24
CA TYR A 142 12.31 -11.64 -25.16
C TYR A 142 12.78 -10.79 -23.98
N SER A 143 11.95 -9.86 -23.55
CA SER A 143 12.21 -9.04 -22.36
C SER A 143 11.15 -9.32 -21.29
N ARG A 144 11.62 -9.58 -20.05
CA ARG A 144 10.76 -9.71 -18.88
C ARG A 144 10.65 -8.34 -18.24
N ILE A 145 9.42 -7.85 -18.09
CA ILE A 145 9.13 -6.55 -17.49
C ILE A 145 8.35 -6.79 -16.21
N ARG A 146 8.83 -6.22 -15.10
CA ARG A 146 8.05 -6.19 -13.87
C ARG A 146 6.93 -5.16 -14.01
N VAL A 147 5.75 -5.53 -13.53
CA VAL A 147 4.59 -4.61 -13.55
C VAL A 147 4.88 -3.37 -12.71
N SER A 148 5.55 -3.52 -11.57
CA SER A 148 5.97 -2.42 -10.68
C SER A 148 6.96 -1.43 -11.32
N SER A 149 7.68 -1.83 -12.37
CA SER A 149 8.60 -0.94 -13.10
C SER A 149 7.92 -0.15 -14.23
N LEU A 150 6.69 -0.49 -14.60
CA LEU A 150 5.98 0.16 -15.70
C LEU A 150 5.37 1.49 -15.24
N VAL A 151 5.72 2.58 -15.90
CA VAL A 151 5.15 3.90 -15.66
C VAL A 151 3.94 4.14 -16.55
N TYR A 152 4.11 3.98 -17.87
CA TYR A 152 3.03 4.05 -18.84
C TYR A 152 3.43 3.35 -20.14
N GLY A 153 2.44 3.10 -20.99
CA GLY A 153 2.64 2.60 -22.34
C GLY A 153 1.96 3.51 -23.35
N GLU A 154 2.62 3.75 -24.47
CA GLU A 154 2.04 4.47 -25.61
C GLU A 154 1.96 3.55 -26.83
N VAL A 155 0.92 3.75 -27.63
CA VAL A 155 0.71 2.95 -28.84
C VAL A 155 0.77 3.84 -30.06
N THR A 156 1.68 3.51 -30.98
CA THR A 156 1.79 4.19 -32.28
C THR A 156 1.68 3.14 -33.39
N HIS A 157 0.57 3.18 -34.13
CA HIS A 157 0.23 2.18 -35.16
C HIS A 157 0.13 0.75 -34.54
N ARG A 158 1.12 -0.08 -34.77
CA ARG A 158 1.22 -1.46 -34.29
C ARG A 158 2.32 -1.65 -33.24
N THR A 159 2.94 -0.59 -32.82
CA THR A 159 4.03 -0.64 -31.84
C THR A 159 3.54 -0.11 -30.51
N ILE A 160 3.72 -0.87 -29.44
CA ILE A 160 3.63 -0.40 -28.07
C ILE A 160 5.03 -0.07 -27.58
N THR A 161 5.19 1.11 -27.00
CA THR A 161 6.41 1.52 -26.29
C THR A 161 6.09 1.64 -24.81
N LEU A 162 6.76 0.85 -24.01
CA LEU A 162 6.63 0.81 -22.55
C LEU A 162 7.74 1.67 -21.93
N HIS A 163 7.34 2.62 -21.09
CA HIS A 163 8.24 3.51 -20.36
C HIS A 163 8.38 2.99 -18.93
N LEU A 164 9.62 2.71 -18.52
CA LEU A 164 9.92 2.16 -17.22
C LEU A 164 10.45 3.22 -16.26
N ALA A 165 10.36 2.96 -14.96
CA ALA A 165 10.76 3.89 -13.89
C ALA A 165 12.25 4.26 -13.91
N ASP A 166 13.10 3.41 -14.46
CA ASP A 166 14.53 3.66 -14.68
C ASP A 166 14.83 4.45 -15.96
N GLN A 167 13.82 5.03 -16.60
CA GLN A 167 13.88 5.76 -17.88
C GLN A 167 14.16 4.87 -19.11
N THR A 168 14.18 3.56 -18.94
CA THR A 168 14.29 2.62 -20.07
C THR A 168 13.00 2.61 -20.88
N MET A 169 13.12 2.54 -22.21
CA MET A 169 12.01 2.37 -23.14
C MET A 169 12.14 1.03 -23.85
N ILE A 170 11.07 0.24 -23.87
CA ILE A 170 11.04 -1.05 -24.54
C ILE A 170 9.88 -1.08 -25.53
N SER A 171 10.18 -1.34 -26.79
CA SER A 171 9.18 -1.37 -27.87
C SER A 171 8.88 -2.79 -28.34
N ALA A 172 7.61 -3.10 -28.54
CA ALA A 172 7.13 -4.37 -29.04
C ALA A 172 6.07 -4.16 -30.12
N ILE A 173 5.97 -5.11 -31.07
CA ILE A 173 4.93 -5.10 -32.09
C ILE A 173 3.71 -5.82 -31.52
N MET A 174 2.55 -5.16 -31.56
CA MET A 174 1.27 -5.78 -31.19
C MET A 174 0.78 -6.69 -32.32
N THR A 175 0.63 -7.97 -32.01
CA THR A 175 -0.10 -8.91 -32.85
C THR A 175 -1.48 -9.11 -32.27
N PHE A 176 -2.52 -8.75 -33.03
CA PHE A 176 -3.90 -9.11 -32.67
C PHE A 176 -4.13 -10.55 -33.15
N THR A 177 -4.33 -11.48 -32.22
CA THR A 177 -4.95 -12.77 -32.50
C THR A 177 -6.46 -12.59 -32.34
N GLU A 178 -7.26 -12.89 -33.38
CA GLU A 178 -8.71 -13.00 -33.28
C GLU A 178 -9.11 -14.16 -32.39
#